data_2d384a5ee505407434162d6cbfd24e3c
#
_entry.id   2d384a5ee505407434162d6cbfd24e3c
#
_cell.length_a   1.000
_cell.length_b   1.000
_cell.length_c   1.000
_cell.angle_alpha   90.00
_cell.angle_beta   90.00
_cell.angle_gamma   90.00
#
_symmetry.space_group_name_H-M   'P 1'
#
loop_
_entity.id
_entity.type
_entity.pdbx_description
1 polymer ?
#
loop_
_entity_poly.entity_id
_entity_poly.type
_entity_poly.pdbx_seq_one_letter_code
_entity_poly.pdbx_strand_id
1 'polypeptide(L)'
;MDARLVGIVPLVPVSDLATSVAFYRDTLRFRVAIDAPDHRYAMVIREQARIGLQGGADAAALAATRDNIAAYVLVEDLDALWREIAPRCASLPPGRVRPPFRQDYGVREFHLKDPDGFLMLFGEADENEEP
;
A
#
# COMPACT_ATOMS: atom_id res chain seq x y z
N MET A 1 -8.09 2.19 -33.70
CA MET A 1 -7.75 2.64 -32.33
C MET A 1 -6.61 1.81 -31.81
N ASP A 2 -5.58 2.47 -31.38
CA ASP A 2 -4.43 1.77 -30.85
C ASP A 2 -4.68 1.40 -29.39
N ALA A 3 -4.13 0.25 -29.00
CA ALA A 3 -4.19 -0.18 -27.60
C ALA A 3 -3.29 0.72 -26.74
N ARG A 4 -3.68 0.89 -25.48
CA ARG A 4 -2.92 1.67 -24.51
C ARG A 4 -2.84 0.88 -23.20
N LEU A 5 -1.68 0.91 -22.59
CA LEU A 5 -1.51 0.37 -21.24
C LEU A 5 -1.87 1.49 -20.24
N VAL A 6 -2.85 1.25 -19.38
CA VAL A 6 -3.40 2.30 -18.52
C VAL A 6 -3.04 2.13 -17.05
N GLY A 7 -2.20 1.18 -16.74
CA GLY A 7 -1.70 1.02 -15.38
C GLY A 7 -1.33 -0.42 -15.06
N ILE A 8 -0.89 -0.60 -13.85
CA ILE A 8 -0.54 -1.90 -13.30
C ILE A 8 -1.28 -2.05 -11.97
N VAL A 9 -1.82 -3.23 -11.73
CA VAL A 9 -2.44 -3.56 -10.45
C VAL A 9 -1.66 -4.71 -9.84
N PRO A 10 -0.84 -4.47 -8.82
CA PRO A 10 -0.20 -5.57 -8.11
C PRO A 10 -1.26 -6.39 -7.37
N LEU A 11 -1.11 -7.71 -7.41
CA LEU A 11 -2.00 -8.62 -6.70
C LEU A 11 -1.30 -9.06 -5.41
N VAL A 12 -1.91 -8.74 -4.28
CA VAL A 12 -1.31 -8.95 -2.96
C VAL A 12 -2.10 -10.03 -2.23
N PRO A 13 -1.47 -11.13 -1.84
CA PRO A 13 -2.15 -12.13 -1.03
C PRO A 13 -2.40 -11.61 0.39
N VAL A 14 -3.60 -11.86 0.90
CA VAL A 14 -3.99 -11.46 2.25
C VAL A 14 -4.69 -12.63 2.93
N SER A 15 -4.58 -12.72 4.24
CA SER A 15 -5.18 -13.82 5.00
C SER A 15 -6.70 -13.68 5.11
N ASP A 16 -7.16 -12.46 5.42
CA ASP A 16 -8.57 -12.16 5.60
C ASP A 16 -8.92 -10.90 4.78
N LEU A 17 -9.71 -11.11 3.75
CA LEU A 17 -10.04 -10.03 2.80
C LEU A 17 -10.70 -8.85 3.49
N ALA A 18 -11.68 -9.10 4.36
CA ALA A 18 -12.42 -8.02 5.02
C ALA A 18 -11.51 -7.16 5.91
N THR A 19 -10.60 -7.78 6.64
CA THR A 19 -9.63 -7.07 7.48
C THR A 19 -8.70 -6.20 6.64
N SER A 20 -8.21 -6.75 5.53
CA SER A 20 -7.31 -6.01 4.65
C SER A 20 -8.02 -4.86 3.94
N VAL A 21 -9.23 -5.09 3.44
CA VAL A 21 -10.03 -4.01 2.83
C VAL A 21 -10.24 -2.87 3.83
N ALA A 22 -10.59 -3.20 5.07
CA ALA A 22 -10.80 -2.19 6.11
C ALA A 22 -9.52 -1.36 6.35
N PHE A 23 -8.36 -2.02 6.37
CA PHE A 23 -7.08 -1.32 6.55
C PHE A 23 -6.81 -0.33 5.42
N TYR A 24 -6.90 -0.79 4.17
CA TYR A 24 -6.63 0.08 3.02
C TYR A 24 -7.65 1.21 2.91
N ARG A 25 -8.91 0.94 3.24
CA ARG A 25 -9.96 1.95 3.19
C ARG A 25 -9.86 2.95 4.35
N ASP A 26 -9.73 2.47 5.57
CA ASP A 26 -9.88 3.30 6.77
C ASP A 26 -8.58 3.94 7.23
N THR A 27 -7.45 3.26 7.05
CA THR A 27 -6.12 3.78 7.42
C THR A 27 -5.48 4.56 6.27
N LEU A 28 -5.44 3.97 5.08
CA LEU A 28 -4.77 4.56 3.92
C LEU A 28 -5.70 5.39 3.05
N ARG A 29 -7.00 5.36 3.30
CA ARG A 29 -8.01 6.18 2.61
C ARG A 29 -8.13 5.83 1.13
N PHE A 30 -7.91 4.57 0.79
CA PHE A 30 -8.26 4.04 -0.52
C PHE A 30 -9.77 3.79 -0.57
N ARG A 31 -10.36 3.87 -1.74
CA ARG A 31 -11.73 3.45 -1.94
C ARG A 31 -11.78 2.05 -2.56
N VAL A 32 -12.85 1.33 -2.31
CA VAL A 32 -13.05 -0.01 -2.87
C VAL A 32 -13.64 0.15 -4.27
N ALA A 33 -12.89 -0.29 -5.28
CA ALA A 33 -13.31 -0.21 -6.67
C ALA A 33 -13.95 -1.50 -7.16
N ILE A 34 -13.48 -2.65 -6.65
CA ILE A 34 -14.07 -3.96 -6.92
C ILE A 34 -14.23 -4.66 -5.59
N ASP A 35 -15.41 -5.22 -5.35
CA ASP A 35 -15.70 -6.00 -4.16
C ASP A 35 -16.36 -7.30 -4.61
N ALA A 36 -15.57 -8.37 -4.64
CA ALA A 36 -16.01 -9.68 -5.13
C ALA A 36 -15.66 -10.76 -4.12
N PRO A 37 -16.36 -10.79 -2.96
CA PRO A 37 -16.02 -11.72 -1.88
C PRO A 37 -16.19 -13.20 -2.28
N ASP A 38 -17.10 -13.51 -3.21
CA ASP A 38 -17.26 -14.87 -3.70
C ASP A 38 -16.04 -15.37 -4.46
N HIS A 39 -15.23 -14.45 -5.00
CA HIS A 39 -13.96 -14.75 -5.65
C HIS A 39 -12.78 -14.48 -4.72
N ARG A 40 -13.03 -14.15 -3.46
CA ARG A 40 -12.01 -13.77 -2.49
C ARG A 40 -11.15 -12.63 -2.99
N TYR A 41 -11.76 -11.65 -3.66
CA TYR A 41 -11.03 -10.59 -4.33
C TYR A 41 -11.65 -9.23 -4.07
N ALA A 42 -10.79 -8.24 -3.88
CA ALA A 42 -11.18 -6.83 -3.88
C ALA A 42 -10.06 -6.01 -4.53
N MET A 43 -10.44 -4.90 -5.15
CA MET A 43 -9.46 -3.94 -5.63
C MET A 43 -9.72 -2.61 -4.96
N VAL A 44 -8.67 -2.04 -4.40
CA VAL A 44 -8.71 -0.72 -3.76
C VAL A 44 -7.90 0.26 -4.58
N ILE A 45 -8.39 1.51 -4.68
CA ILE A 45 -7.73 2.54 -5.47
C ILE A 45 -7.72 3.86 -4.72
N ARG A 46 -6.65 4.61 -4.94
CA ARG A 46 -6.55 6.01 -4.54
C ARG A 46 -5.75 6.74 -5.60
N GLU A 47 -6.35 7.73 -6.26
CA GLU A 47 -5.82 8.38 -7.47
C GLU A 47 -5.34 7.33 -8.47
N GLN A 48 -4.04 7.26 -8.74
CA GLN A 48 -3.50 6.30 -9.70
C GLN A 48 -2.95 5.03 -9.05
N ALA A 49 -2.93 4.96 -7.72
CA ALA A 49 -2.48 3.76 -7.02
C ALA A 49 -3.61 2.74 -6.95
N ARG A 50 -3.32 1.51 -7.35
CA ARG A 50 -4.29 0.41 -7.36
C ARG A 50 -3.64 -0.83 -6.77
N ILE A 51 -4.39 -1.53 -5.94
CA ILE A 51 -3.92 -2.77 -5.32
C ILE A 51 -5.06 -3.78 -5.37
N GLY A 52 -4.77 -4.95 -5.91
CA GLY A 52 -5.68 -6.08 -5.88
C GLY A 52 -5.38 -6.94 -4.66
N LEU A 53 -6.41 -7.23 -3.87
CA LEU A 53 -6.28 -8.03 -2.64
C LEU A 53 -6.88 -9.41 -2.90
N GLN A 54 -6.06 -10.45 -2.78
CA GLN A 54 -6.50 -11.83 -2.97
C GLN A 54 -6.56 -12.52 -1.61
N GLY A 55 -7.75 -12.81 -1.14
CA GLY A 55 -7.97 -13.39 0.18
C GLY A 55 -7.67 -14.87 0.26
N GLY A 56 -7.60 -15.38 1.49
CA GLY A 56 -7.42 -16.79 1.77
C GLY A 56 -5.98 -17.28 1.70
N ALA A 57 -5.00 -16.39 1.72
CA ALA A 57 -3.60 -16.79 1.72
C ALA A 57 -3.22 -17.49 3.03
N ASP A 58 -2.45 -18.57 2.92
CA ASP A 58 -1.93 -19.26 4.09
C ASP A 58 -0.62 -18.64 4.59
N ALA A 59 -0.11 -19.11 5.70
CA ALA A 59 1.09 -18.58 6.33
C ALA A 59 2.32 -18.63 5.40
N ALA A 60 2.43 -19.70 4.61
CA ALA A 60 3.56 -19.85 3.69
C ALA A 60 3.51 -18.82 2.56
N ALA A 61 2.34 -18.59 1.98
CA ALA A 61 2.15 -17.58 0.93
C ALA A 61 2.43 -16.17 1.47
N LEU A 62 1.95 -15.86 2.67
CA LEU A 62 2.17 -14.56 3.30
C LEU A 62 3.66 -14.32 3.59
N ALA A 63 4.35 -15.34 4.11
CA ALA A 63 5.79 -15.25 4.39
C ALA A 63 6.59 -15.03 3.10
N ALA A 64 6.27 -15.78 2.05
CA ALA A 64 6.95 -15.65 0.76
C ALA A 64 6.78 -14.25 0.18
N THR A 65 5.57 -13.69 0.27
CA THR A 65 5.29 -12.33 -0.20
C THR A 65 6.06 -11.30 0.63
N ARG A 66 5.95 -11.40 1.95
CA ARG A 66 6.59 -10.47 2.90
C ARG A 66 8.10 -10.41 2.72
N ASP A 67 8.71 -11.56 2.44
CA ASP A 67 10.18 -11.66 2.34
C ASP A 67 10.73 -11.24 0.98
N ASN A 68 9.89 -11.14 -0.05
CA ASN A 68 10.37 -10.98 -1.43
C ASN A 68 9.78 -9.78 -2.17
N ILE A 69 8.64 -9.24 -1.73
CA ILE A 69 7.91 -8.24 -2.50
C ILE A 69 7.48 -7.09 -1.59
N ALA A 70 7.55 -5.88 -2.13
CA ALA A 70 7.02 -4.67 -1.51
C ALA A 70 6.39 -3.82 -2.61
N ALA A 71 5.57 -2.85 -2.22
CA ALA A 71 5.03 -1.87 -3.15
C ALA A 71 5.64 -0.50 -2.85
N TYR A 72 6.10 0.19 -3.88
CA TYR A 72 6.58 1.56 -3.75
C TYR A 72 5.58 2.50 -4.40
N VAL A 73 4.99 3.39 -3.61
CA VAL A 73 4.00 4.35 -4.08
C VAL A 73 4.68 5.70 -4.22
N LEU A 74 4.68 6.23 -5.43
CA LEU A 74 5.21 7.57 -5.70
C LEU A 74 4.17 8.60 -5.27
N VAL A 75 4.58 9.58 -4.48
CA VAL A 75 3.67 10.55 -3.86
C VAL A 75 4.11 11.97 -4.21
N GLU A 76 3.14 12.82 -4.53
CA GLU A 76 3.31 14.26 -4.54
C GLU A 76 2.85 14.79 -3.19
N ASP A 77 3.65 15.63 -2.54
CA ASP A 77 3.38 16.19 -1.21
C ASP A 77 3.25 15.09 -0.14
N LEU A 78 4.37 14.45 0.13
CA LEU A 78 4.45 13.36 1.13
C LEU A 78 4.03 13.85 2.52
N ASP A 79 4.40 15.07 2.90
CA ASP A 79 4.06 15.59 4.21
C ASP A 79 2.55 15.76 4.39
N ALA A 80 1.84 16.16 3.33
CA ALA A 80 0.38 16.25 3.37
C ALA A 80 -0.25 14.87 3.55
N LEU A 81 0.24 13.87 2.81
CA LEU A 81 -0.25 12.50 2.97
C LEU A 81 0.01 11.99 4.39
N TRP A 82 1.21 12.21 4.92
CA TRP A 82 1.54 11.78 6.27
C TRP A 82 0.63 12.43 7.31
N ARG A 83 0.36 13.73 7.21
CA ARG A 83 -0.55 14.43 8.11
C ARG A 83 -1.96 13.83 8.08
N GLU A 84 -2.39 13.40 6.91
CA GLU A 84 -3.72 12.78 6.75
C GLU A 84 -3.79 11.41 7.43
N ILE A 85 -2.77 10.56 7.23
CA ILE A 85 -2.87 9.16 7.69
C ILE A 85 -2.26 8.91 9.06
N ALA A 86 -1.34 9.76 9.55
CA ALA A 86 -0.66 9.54 10.83
C ALA A 86 -1.63 9.32 12.00
N PRO A 87 -2.71 10.12 12.17
CA PRO A 87 -3.65 9.87 13.26
C PRO A 87 -4.32 8.51 13.18
N ARG A 88 -4.50 7.98 11.97
CA ARG A 88 -5.12 6.67 11.74
C ARG A 88 -4.17 5.52 12.03
N CYS A 89 -2.86 5.80 12.07
CA CYS A 89 -1.82 4.83 12.38
C CYS A 89 -1.55 4.72 13.88
N ALA A 90 -2.08 5.63 14.70
CA ALA A 90 -1.74 5.73 16.12
C ALA A 90 -2.07 4.45 16.91
N SER A 91 -3.08 3.70 16.47
CA SER A 91 -3.50 2.46 17.15
C SER A 91 -2.81 1.21 16.60
N LEU A 92 -1.96 1.34 15.59
CA LEU A 92 -1.29 0.18 15.01
C LEU A 92 -0.18 -0.33 15.93
N PRO A 93 0.08 -1.64 15.95
CA PRO A 93 1.15 -2.21 16.76
C PRO A 93 2.52 -1.63 16.40
N PRO A 94 3.48 -1.66 17.33
CA PRO A 94 4.86 -1.25 17.04
C PRO A 94 5.45 -2.04 15.87
N GLY A 95 6.27 -1.37 15.06
CA GLY A 95 6.93 -2.01 13.92
C GLY A 95 6.11 -1.98 12.63
N ARG A 96 4.83 -1.56 12.69
CA ARG A 96 4.00 -1.45 11.50
C ARG A 96 4.19 -0.12 10.76
N VAL A 97 4.70 0.90 11.44
CA VAL A 97 4.81 2.26 10.90
C VAL A 97 6.22 2.78 11.10
N ARG A 98 6.81 3.32 10.04
CA ARG A 98 8.03 4.11 10.13
C ARG A 98 7.71 5.52 9.63
N PRO A 99 7.76 6.54 10.51
CA PRO A 99 7.45 7.92 10.11
C PRO A 99 8.40 8.45 9.03
N PRO A 100 8.08 9.60 8.40
CA PRO A 100 8.90 10.14 7.33
C PRO A 100 10.37 10.31 7.72
N PHE A 101 11.23 9.88 6.83
CA PHE A 101 12.67 10.01 6.94
C PHE A 101 13.26 10.19 5.56
N ARG A 102 14.51 10.64 5.49
CA ARG A 102 15.21 10.85 4.24
C ARG A 102 16.17 9.70 3.98
N GLN A 103 16.06 9.13 2.78
CA GLN A 103 17.03 8.13 2.30
C GLN A 103 18.26 8.83 1.72
N ASP A 104 19.40 8.15 1.76
CA ASP A 104 20.67 8.70 1.26
C ASP A 104 20.63 9.04 -0.23
N TYR A 105 19.72 8.40 -0.97
CA TYR A 105 19.63 8.59 -2.42
C TYR A 105 18.63 9.68 -2.83
N GLY A 106 18.30 10.59 -1.94
CA GLY A 106 17.55 11.79 -2.32
C GLY A 106 16.04 11.64 -2.34
N VAL A 107 15.50 10.71 -1.57
CA VAL A 107 14.07 10.48 -1.47
C VAL A 107 13.65 10.56 -0.02
N ARG A 108 12.53 11.25 0.24
CA ARG A 108 11.86 11.17 1.53
C ARG A 108 10.76 10.13 1.44
N GLU A 109 10.65 9.30 2.46
CA GLU A 109 9.62 8.26 2.47
C GLU A 109 9.15 7.94 3.87
N PHE A 110 7.96 7.35 3.97
CA PHE A 110 7.51 6.67 5.18
C PHE A 110 7.07 5.27 4.80
N HIS A 111 7.07 4.37 5.78
CA HIS A 111 6.75 2.97 5.54
C HIS A 111 5.56 2.54 6.38
N LEU A 112 4.76 1.66 5.83
CA LEU A 112 3.58 1.13 6.48
C LEU A 112 3.42 -0.32 6.08
N LYS A 113 3.16 -1.20 7.06
CA LYS A 113 2.87 -2.60 6.79
C LYS A 113 1.38 -2.84 6.93
N ASP A 114 0.81 -3.60 5.99
CA ASP A 114 -0.59 -3.99 6.06
C ASP A 114 -0.81 -5.04 7.18
N PRO A 115 -2.05 -5.48 7.42
CA PRO A 115 -2.31 -6.44 8.50
C PRO A 115 -1.52 -7.75 8.41
N ASP A 116 -1.13 -8.16 7.21
CA ASP A 116 -0.35 -9.38 7.00
C ASP A 116 1.16 -9.12 6.92
N GLY A 117 1.59 -7.87 7.12
CA GLY A 117 3.00 -7.52 7.09
C GLY A 117 3.56 -7.14 5.73
N PHE A 118 2.70 -6.99 4.72
CA PHE A 118 3.15 -6.54 3.40
C PHE A 118 3.63 -5.09 3.49
N LEU A 119 4.83 -4.84 3.01
CA LEU A 119 5.47 -3.54 3.14
C LEU A 119 5.05 -2.59 2.02
N MET A 120 4.52 -1.44 2.41
CA MET A 120 4.23 -0.33 1.53
C MET A 120 5.18 0.82 1.84
N LEU A 121 5.93 1.26 0.83
CA LEU A 121 6.79 2.43 0.92
C LEU A 121 6.11 3.57 0.17
N PHE A 122 5.99 4.71 0.82
CA PHE A 122 5.45 5.93 0.21
C PHE A 122 6.59 6.93 0.11
N GLY A 123 6.89 7.38 -1.09
CA GLY A 123 8.07 8.20 -1.29
C GLY A 123 7.87 9.35 -2.25
N GLU A 124 8.63 10.41 -2.00
CA GLU A 124 8.68 11.60 -2.84
C GLU A 124 10.13 11.97 -3.06
N ALA A 125 10.52 12.12 -4.33
CA ALA A 125 11.87 12.55 -4.66
C ALA A 125 12.07 14.01 -4.23
N ASP A 126 13.31 14.35 -3.82
CA ASP A 126 13.68 15.74 -3.55
C ASP A 126 13.52 16.59 -4.81
N GLU A 127 13.30 17.89 -4.64
CA GLU A 127 13.07 18.80 -5.75
C GLU A 127 14.14 18.74 -6.85
N ASN A 128 15.37 18.44 -6.48
CA ASN A 128 16.51 18.38 -7.40
C ASN A 128 16.83 16.96 -7.86
N GLU A 129 15.97 16.00 -7.54
CA GLU A 129 16.15 14.59 -7.86
C GLU A 129 14.96 14.10 -8.67
N GLU A 130 15.19 13.55 -9.85
CA GLU A 130 14.13 12.94 -10.64
C GLU A 130 14.08 11.45 -10.35
N PRO A 131 12.87 10.89 -10.12
CA PRO A 131 12.74 9.46 -9.89
C PRO A 131 13.06 8.64 -11.14
#